data_bf10ac1fecbda79ef6cc189af8c8c70a
#
_entry.id   bf10ac1fecbda79ef6cc189af8c8c70a
#
_cell.length_a   1.000
_cell.length_b   1.000
_cell.length_c   1.000
_cell.angle_alpha   90.00
_cell.angle_beta   90.00
_cell.angle_gamma   90.00
#
_symmetry.space_group_name_H-M   'P 1'
#
loop_
_entity.id
_entity.type
_entity.pdbx_description
1 polymer ?
#
loop_
_entity_poly.entity_id
_entity_poly.type
_entity_poly.pdbx_seq_one_letter_code
_entity_poly.pdbx_strand_id
1 'polypeptide(L)' 'MNIIIVGAGEIGRHLAIELSRKKHQVSVIESDAKRGAELEREIEGKVVIGDGSSVNTLSEANVGECELFLALTSDNT' A
#
# COMPACT_ATOMS: atom_id res chain seq x y z
N MET A 1 -0.03 -4.99 13.62
CA MET A 1 -0.94 -5.55 12.62
C MET A 1 -0.33 -5.39 11.23
N ASN A 2 -0.48 -6.39 10.42
CA ASN A 2 0.00 -6.34 9.03
C ASN A 2 -1.12 -5.84 8.12
N ILE A 3 -0.88 -4.70 7.49
CA ILE A 3 -1.91 -4.03 6.71
C ILE A 3 -1.41 -3.84 5.28
N ILE A 4 -2.26 -4.16 4.31
CA ILE A 4 -1.97 -3.89 2.91
C ILE A 4 -2.97 -2.87 2.38
N ILE A 5 -2.45 -1.82 1.75
CA ILE A 5 -3.26 -0.79 1.13
C ILE A 5 -2.97 -0.79 -0.36
N VAL A 6 -4.00 -0.92 -1.18
CA VAL A 6 -3.86 -0.84 -2.63
C VAL A 6 -4.31 0.55 -3.07
N GLY A 7 -3.38 1.30 -3.63
CA GLY A 7 -3.63 2.64 -4.09
C GLY A 7 -3.06 3.69 -3.15
N ALA A 8 -2.22 4.57 -3.69
CA ALA A 8 -1.59 5.63 -2.93
C ALA A 8 -2.09 7.02 -3.34
N GLY A 9 -3.39 7.13 -3.62
CA GLY A 9 -4.04 8.42 -3.80
C GLY A 9 -4.14 9.13 -2.46
N GLU A 10 -4.87 10.24 -2.43
CA GLU A 10 -4.95 11.05 -1.21
C GLU A 10 -5.31 10.25 0.03
N ILE A 11 -6.38 9.48 -0.05
CA ILE A 11 -6.85 8.74 1.12
C ILE A 11 -5.89 7.62 1.49
N GLY A 12 -5.43 6.87 0.50
CA GLY A 12 -4.51 5.77 0.76
C GLY A 12 -3.20 6.27 1.36
N ARG A 13 -2.70 7.39 0.86
CA ARG A 13 -1.47 7.97 1.38
C ARG A 13 -1.62 8.40 2.84
N HIS A 14 -2.71 9.09 3.15
CA HIS A 14 -2.96 9.51 4.53
C HIS A 14 -3.08 8.34 5.47
N LEU A 15 -3.81 7.30 5.06
CA LEU A 15 -3.96 6.12 5.89
C LEU A 15 -2.63 5.41 6.09
N ALA A 16 -1.83 5.29 5.04
CA ALA A 16 -0.54 4.63 5.15
C ALA A 16 0.36 5.35 6.15
N ILE A 17 0.38 6.68 6.08
CA ILE A 17 1.21 7.47 6.97
C ILE A 17 0.73 7.32 8.42
N GLU A 18 -0.56 7.45 8.65
CA GLU A 18 -1.12 7.35 9.99
C GLU A 18 -0.90 5.96 10.61
N LEU A 19 -1.17 4.92 9.83
CA LEU A 19 -1.01 3.56 10.35
C LEU A 19 0.45 3.22 10.59
N SER A 20 1.33 3.74 9.75
CA SER A 20 2.76 3.53 9.94
C SER A 20 3.23 4.21 11.23
N ARG A 21 2.71 5.39 11.53
CA ARG A 21 3.05 6.09 12.77
C ARG A 21 2.62 5.31 14.00
N LYS A 22 1.52 4.57 13.87
CA LYS A 22 0.99 3.78 14.99
C LYS A 22 1.65 2.42 15.12
N LYS A 23 2.78 2.26 14.44
CA LYS A 23 3.60 1.05 14.53
C LYS A 23 2.99 -0.18 13.89
N HIS A 24 2.04 -0.01 13.01
CA HIS A 24 1.56 -1.11 12.18
C HIS A 24 2.53 -1.36 11.05
N GLN A 25 2.60 -2.60 10.58
CA GLN A 25 3.39 -2.94 9.42
C GLN A 25 2.54 -2.70 8.19
N VAL A 26 2.86 -1.65 7.45
CA VAL A 26 2.05 -1.23 6.31
C VAL A 26 2.79 -1.53 5.02
N SER A 27 2.11 -2.18 4.10
CA SER A 27 2.60 -2.38 2.74
C SER A 27 1.62 -1.71 1.81
N VAL A 28 2.13 -0.93 0.87
CA VAL A 28 1.29 -0.22 -0.09
C VAL A 28 1.60 -0.73 -1.48
N ILE A 29 0.57 -1.07 -2.23
CA ILE A 29 0.71 -1.45 -3.63
C ILE A 29 0.23 -0.28 -4.46
N GLU A 30 1.10 0.23 -5.31
CA GLU A 30 0.79 1.39 -6.13
C GLU A 30 1.27 1.16 -7.56
N SER A 31 0.41 1.42 -8.53
CA SER A 31 0.76 1.21 -9.93
C SER A 31 1.61 2.33 -10.50
N ASP A 32 1.53 3.52 -9.91
CA ASP A 32 2.30 4.68 -10.37
C ASP A 32 3.63 4.73 -9.63
N ALA A 33 4.73 4.53 -10.36
CA ALA A 33 6.05 4.48 -9.76
C ALA A 33 6.43 5.79 -9.06
N LYS A 34 5.99 6.91 -9.60
CA LYS A 34 6.31 8.20 -9.01
C LYS A 34 5.63 8.38 -7.65
N ARG A 35 4.33 8.06 -7.59
CA ARG A 35 3.60 8.12 -6.32
C ARG A 35 4.18 7.16 -5.31
N GLY A 36 4.53 5.97 -5.76
CA GLY A 36 5.11 4.98 -4.87
C GLY A 36 6.44 5.44 -4.29
N ALA A 37 7.29 6.04 -5.12
CA ALA A 37 8.57 6.54 -4.65
C ALA A 37 8.40 7.66 -3.64
N GLU A 38 7.42 8.53 -3.86
CA GLU A 38 7.14 9.62 -2.93
C GLU A 38 6.67 9.07 -1.58
N LEU A 39 5.78 8.10 -1.63
CA LEU A 39 5.25 7.53 -0.40
C LEU A 39 6.31 6.76 0.38
N GLU A 40 7.20 6.10 -0.33
CA GLU A 40 8.25 5.33 0.31
C GLU A 40 9.11 6.20 1.24
N ARG A 41 9.22 7.47 0.93
CA ARG A 41 9.97 8.41 1.77
C ARG A 41 9.20 8.84 3.00
N GLU A 42 7.90 8.63 3.02
CA GLU A 42 7.03 9.13 4.08
C GLU A 42 6.64 8.10 5.10
N ILE A 43 6.81 6.83 4.78
CA ILE A 43 6.44 5.76 5.70
C ILE A 43 7.63 4.84 5.93
N GLU A 44 7.59 4.11 7.02
CA GLU A 44 8.62 3.11 7.32
C GLU A 44 8.23 1.75 6.77
N GLY A 45 7.11 1.67 6.09
CA GLY A 45 6.62 0.43 5.55
C GLY A 45 7.20 0.09 4.19
N LYS A 46 6.56 -0.83 3.51
CA LYS A 46 6.99 -1.32 2.22
C LYS A 46 6.10 -0.77 1.12
N VAL A 47 6.69 -0.36 0.02
CA VAL A 47 5.93 0.06 -1.15
C VAL A 47 6.29 -0.85 -2.31
N VAL A 48 5.27 -1.46 -2.89
CA VAL A 48 5.42 -2.35 -4.04
C VAL A 48 4.80 -1.66 -5.25
N ILE A 49 5.60 -1.48 -6.29
CA ILE A 49 5.11 -0.88 -7.52
C ILE A 49 4.57 -1.99 -8.40
N GLY A 50 3.29 -1.91 -8.72
CA GLY A 50 2.68 -2.93 -9.56
C GLY A 50 1.17 -2.85 -9.55
N ASP A 51 0.56 -3.81 -10.21
CA ASP A 51 -0.88 -3.90 -10.34
C ASP A 51 -1.44 -4.71 -9.17
N GLY A 52 -2.35 -4.09 -8.41
CA GLY A 52 -2.96 -4.75 -7.25
C GLY A 52 -3.74 -6.01 -7.59
N SER A 53 -4.03 -6.25 -8.86
CA SER A 53 -4.70 -7.47 -9.27
C SER A 53 -3.71 -8.57 -9.70
N SER A 54 -2.43 -8.26 -9.74
CA SER A 54 -1.41 -9.22 -10.15
C SER A 54 -1.03 -10.13 -8.99
N VAL A 55 -1.01 -11.43 -9.25
CA VAL A 55 -0.61 -12.41 -8.24
C VAL A 55 0.81 -12.16 -7.77
N ASN A 56 1.70 -11.83 -8.70
CA ASN A 56 3.08 -11.55 -8.33
C ASN A 56 3.21 -10.33 -7.43
N THR A 57 2.47 -9.27 -7.74
CA THR A 57 2.48 -8.06 -6.92
C THR A 57 1.96 -8.35 -5.52
N LEU A 58 0.86 -9.08 -5.44
CA LEU A 58 0.27 -9.42 -4.15
C LEU A 58 1.21 -10.30 -3.34
N SER A 59 1.88 -11.22 -4.01
CA SER A 59 2.83 -12.09 -3.33
C SER A 59 4.01 -11.29 -2.77
N GLU A 60 4.51 -10.31 -3.53
CA GLU A 60 5.60 -9.46 -3.06
C GLU A 60 5.19 -8.65 -1.83
N ALA A 61 3.93 -8.30 -1.73
CA ALA A 61 3.42 -7.54 -0.59
C ALA A 61 3.05 -8.44 0.59
N ASN A 62 3.25 -9.76 0.46
CA ASN A 62 2.94 -10.73 1.51
C ASN A 62 1.46 -10.73 1.88
N VAL A 63 0.62 -10.74 0.85
CA VAL A 63 -0.83 -10.64 1.06
C VAL A 63 -1.34 -11.79 1.93
N GLY A 64 -0.70 -12.94 1.87
CA GLY A 64 -1.11 -14.10 2.66
C GLY A 64 -0.94 -13.91 4.16
N GLU A 65 -0.16 -12.93 4.57
CA GLU A 65 0.08 -12.66 5.98
C GLU A 65 -0.58 -11.38 6.46
N CYS A 66 -1.34 -10.71 5.61
CA CYS A 66 -1.97 -9.46 6.01
C CYS A 66 -3.20 -9.73 6.85
N GLU A 67 -3.42 -8.85 7.82
CA GLU A 67 -4.58 -8.93 8.69
C GLU A 67 -5.67 -7.98 8.25
N LEU A 68 -5.32 -6.98 7.46
CA LEU A 68 -6.26 -6.01 6.94
C LEU A 68 -5.85 -5.64 5.53
N PHE A 69 -6.78 -5.74 4.59
CA PHE A 69 -6.53 -5.44 3.19
C PHE A 69 -7.50 -4.34 2.74
N LEU A 70 -6.96 -3.21 2.34
CA LEU A 70 -7.76 -2.07 1.94
C LEU A 70 -7.49 -1.73 0.47
N ALA A 71 -8.50 -1.83 -0.35
CA ALA A 71 -8.40 -1.46 -1.75
C ALA A 71 -9.00 -0.06 -1.94
N LEU A 72 -8.13 0.93 -2.02
CA LEU A 72 -8.52 2.32 -2.06
C LEU A 72 -8.11 2.97 -3.38
N THR A 73 -8.31 2.26 -4.46
CA THR A 73 -8.01 2.81 -5.77
C THR A 73 -8.97 3.95 -6.08
N SER A 74 -8.46 4.96 -6.75
CA SER A 74 -9.28 6.10 -7.11
C SER A 74 -10.11 5.83 -8.36
N ASP A 75 -9.89 4.71 -9.01
CA ASP A 75 -10.64 4.34 -10.20
C ASP A 75 -11.99 3.81 -9.79
N ASN A 76 -12.99 4.61 -10.03
CA ASN A 76 -14.34 4.28 -9.63
C ASN A 76 -15.25 4.08 -10.82
N THR A 77 -14.70 3.78 -11.94
CA THR A 77 -15.50 3.53 -13.14
C THR A 77 -16.15 2.17 -13.08
#